data_8a23e0ed314929d70de7a163a9f37b81
#
_entry.id   8a23e0ed314929d70de7a163a9f37b81
#
_cell.length_a   1.000
_cell.length_b   1.000
_cell.length_c   1.000
_cell.angle_alpha   90.00
_cell.angle_beta   90.00
_cell.angle_gamma   90.00
#
_symmetry.space_group_name_H-M   'P 1'
#
loop_
_entity.id
_entity.type
_entity.pdbx_description
1 polymer ?
#
loop_
_entity_poly.entity_id
_entity_poly.type
_entity_poly.pdbx_seq_one_letter_code
_entity_poly.pdbx_strand_id
1 'polypeptide(L)'
;PRLYLADLSAPGVTIRALDSIDRTRPAAEIVFDNTPVELLPGSDPMTIRGLLDGAAVLAAFEQIGLAERVLSLTTAYAGERQAFGRSIGSFQAVKHRLADMFAKIELARSNAFFGAWALASGDSRLPEAAAVARLTALDAVQFTTEESIQLHGGIGFTWAADPHLFLRRGWQLKAELGPAAIWRERLIDNIADASRAAS
;
A
#
# COMPACT_ATOMS: atom_id res chain seq x y z
N PRO A 1 -8.31 -20.29 -11.84
CA PRO A 1 -6.96 -20.30 -11.29
C PRO A 1 -6.85 -21.30 -10.15
N ARG A 2 -5.63 -21.83 -9.91
CA ARG A 2 -5.30 -22.75 -8.81
C ARG A 2 -3.95 -22.37 -8.23
N LEU A 3 -3.68 -22.76 -6.99
CA LEU A 3 -2.40 -22.54 -6.33
C LEU A 3 -1.51 -23.76 -6.48
N TYR A 4 -0.25 -23.52 -6.75
CA TYR A 4 0.78 -24.54 -6.85
C TYR A 4 1.96 -24.17 -5.95
N LEU A 5 2.56 -25.17 -5.36
CA LEU A 5 3.83 -25.06 -4.66
C LEU A 5 4.96 -25.42 -5.63
N ALA A 6 5.93 -24.55 -5.76
CA ALA A 6 7.14 -24.79 -6.56
C ALA A 6 8.38 -24.64 -5.69
N ASP A 7 9.33 -25.54 -5.86
CA ASP A 7 10.66 -25.39 -5.29
C ASP A 7 11.48 -24.47 -6.20
N LEU A 8 11.93 -23.34 -5.68
CA LEU A 8 12.73 -22.38 -6.45
C LEU A 8 14.12 -22.88 -6.82
N SER A 9 14.58 -23.99 -6.23
CA SER A 9 15.83 -24.69 -6.60
C SER A 9 15.62 -25.80 -7.65
N ALA A 10 14.37 -26.08 -8.05
CA ALA A 10 14.04 -27.11 -8.99
C ALA A 10 14.55 -26.82 -10.42
N PRO A 11 14.79 -27.86 -11.24
CA PRO A 11 15.09 -27.68 -12.65
C PRO A 11 14.00 -26.87 -13.37
N GLY A 12 14.41 -25.99 -14.29
CA GLY A 12 13.51 -25.14 -15.04
C GLY A 12 13.13 -23.83 -14.36
N VAL A 13 13.64 -23.56 -13.14
CA VAL A 13 13.48 -22.26 -12.48
C VAL A 13 14.66 -21.35 -12.81
N THR A 14 14.33 -20.16 -13.30
CA THR A 14 15.32 -19.08 -13.51
C THR A 14 14.89 -17.87 -12.67
N ILE A 15 15.82 -17.37 -11.85
CA ILE A 15 15.60 -16.18 -11.03
C ILE A 15 16.54 -15.07 -11.51
N ARG A 16 15.98 -13.94 -11.89
CA ARG A 16 16.71 -12.76 -12.31
C ARG A 16 16.39 -11.57 -11.42
N ALA A 17 17.39 -11.03 -10.73
CA ALA A 17 17.23 -9.82 -9.95
C ALA A 17 16.80 -8.65 -10.85
N LEU A 18 15.83 -7.87 -10.37
CA LEU A 18 15.35 -6.66 -11.04
C LEU A 18 15.94 -5.43 -10.37
N ASP A 19 16.36 -4.44 -11.16
CA ASP A 19 16.69 -3.10 -10.64
C ASP A 19 15.38 -2.35 -10.40
N SER A 20 14.95 -2.32 -9.14
CA SER A 20 13.71 -1.67 -8.72
C SER A 20 13.96 -0.22 -8.35
N ILE A 21 12.94 0.62 -8.56
CA ILE A 21 12.93 2.02 -8.09
C ILE A 21 13.07 2.10 -6.57
N ASP A 22 12.51 1.14 -5.85
CA ASP A 22 12.67 0.98 -4.41
C ASP A 22 13.82 0.00 -4.12
N ARG A 23 14.97 0.56 -3.73
CA ARG A 23 16.16 -0.23 -3.35
C ARG A 23 16.12 -0.77 -1.92
N THR A 24 15.08 -0.43 -1.14
CA THR A 24 14.94 -0.93 0.24
C THR A 24 14.38 -2.35 0.28
N ARG A 25 13.77 -2.81 -0.83
CA ARG A 25 13.24 -4.16 -0.97
C ARG A 25 13.65 -4.76 -2.33
N PRO A 26 14.44 -5.83 -2.34
CA PRO A 26 14.84 -6.47 -3.59
C PRO A 26 13.63 -7.09 -4.30
N ALA A 27 13.64 -7.05 -5.63
CA ALA A 27 12.65 -7.67 -6.50
C ALA A 27 13.36 -8.60 -7.48
N ALA A 28 12.66 -9.64 -7.92
CA ALA A 28 13.16 -10.58 -8.92
C ALA A 28 12.04 -11.01 -9.87
N GLU A 29 12.40 -11.29 -11.11
CA GLU A 29 11.61 -12.05 -12.06
C GLU A 29 11.89 -13.53 -11.88
N ILE A 30 10.84 -14.33 -11.77
CA ILE A 30 10.95 -15.79 -11.67
C ILE A 30 10.25 -16.39 -12.90
N VAL A 31 10.99 -17.17 -13.66
CA VAL A 31 10.49 -17.89 -14.82
C VAL A 31 10.48 -19.38 -14.51
N PHE A 32 9.35 -20.02 -14.77
CA PHE A 32 9.17 -21.47 -14.65
C PHE A 32 9.07 -22.08 -16.06
N ASP A 33 9.99 -22.96 -16.42
CA ASP A 33 10.01 -23.69 -17.68
C ASP A 33 10.00 -25.18 -17.41
N ASN A 34 8.85 -25.84 -17.64
CA ASN A 34 8.62 -27.24 -17.33
C ASN A 34 9.02 -27.65 -15.89
N THR A 35 8.89 -26.72 -14.96
CA THR A 35 9.23 -26.92 -13.56
C THR A 35 8.22 -27.85 -12.89
N PRO A 36 8.65 -28.87 -12.14
CA PRO A 36 7.75 -29.69 -11.33
C PRO A 36 7.07 -28.83 -10.26
N VAL A 37 5.76 -28.98 -10.13
CA VAL A 37 4.96 -28.24 -9.14
C VAL A 37 3.97 -29.19 -8.48
N GLU A 38 3.61 -28.90 -7.24
CA GLU A 38 2.58 -29.61 -6.48
C GLU A 38 1.31 -28.76 -6.43
N LEU A 39 0.17 -29.34 -6.82
CA LEU A 39 -1.12 -28.68 -6.68
C LEU A 39 -1.51 -28.61 -5.19
N LEU A 40 -1.75 -27.41 -4.67
CA LEU A 40 -2.25 -27.23 -3.32
C LEU A 40 -3.73 -27.65 -3.24
N PRO A 41 -4.07 -28.66 -2.38
CA PRO A 41 -5.44 -29.09 -2.18
C PRO A 41 -6.33 -27.91 -1.71
N GLY A 42 -7.60 -27.90 -2.16
CA GLY A 42 -8.56 -26.86 -1.78
C GLY A 42 -8.31 -25.50 -2.44
N SER A 43 -7.34 -25.40 -3.36
CA SER A 43 -7.12 -24.17 -4.11
C SER A 43 -8.19 -23.99 -5.20
N ASP A 44 -9.16 -23.16 -4.92
CA ASP A 44 -10.21 -22.73 -5.85
C ASP A 44 -10.14 -21.19 -6.05
N PRO A 45 -10.94 -20.61 -6.97
CA PRO A 45 -10.96 -19.17 -7.18
C PRO A 45 -11.37 -18.36 -5.95
N MET A 46 -12.19 -18.88 -5.05
CA MET A 46 -12.61 -18.20 -3.82
C MET A 46 -11.47 -18.15 -2.81
N THR A 47 -10.73 -19.24 -2.65
CA THR A 47 -9.52 -19.28 -1.82
C THR A 47 -8.50 -18.25 -2.27
N ILE A 48 -8.26 -18.13 -3.59
CA ILE A 48 -7.33 -17.14 -4.14
C ILE A 48 -7.82 -15.72 -3.88
N ARG A 49 -9.11 -15.45 -4.03
CA ARG A 49 -9.69 -14.14 -3.70
C ARG A 49 -9.50 -13.81 -2.22
N GLY A 50 -9.78 -14.74 -1.32
CA GLY A 50 -9.57 -14.56 0.11
C GLY A 50 -8.12 -14.29 0.48
N LEU A 51 -7.14 -14.95 -0.16
CA LEU A 51 -5.72 -14.65 0.02
C LEU A 51 -5.36 -13.24 -0.43
N LEU A 52 -5.90 -12.78 -1.56
CA LEU A 52 -5.68 -11.41 -2.05
C LEU A 52 -6.31 -10.38 -1.11
N ASP A 53 -7.49 -10.65 -0.55
CA ASP A 53 -8.15 -9.78 0.41
C ASP A 53 -7.33 -9.68 1.70
N GLY A 54 -6.85 -10.80 2.24
CA GLY A 54 -5.95 -10.81 3.38
C GLY A 54 -4.65 -10.05 3.11
N ALA A 55 -4.04 -10.26 1.94
CA ALA A 55 -2.83 -9.54 1.54
C ALA A 55 -3.07 -8.02 1.42
N ALA A 56 -4.24 -7.60 0.91
CA ALA A 56 -4.61 -6.20 0.81
C ALA A 56 -4.76 -5.52 2.18
N VAL A 57 -5.37 -6.20 3.15
CA VAL A 57 -5.46 -5.73 4.53
C VAL A 57 -4.07 -5.55 5.15
N LEU A 58 -3.19 -6.56 5.02
CA LEU A 58 -1.82 -6.48 5.56
C LEU A 58 -1.01 -5.37 4.88
N ALA A 59 -1.10 -5.23 3.56
CA ALA A 59 -0.44 -4.17 2.82
C ALA A 59 -0.95 -2.77 3.22
N ALA A 60 -2.23 -2.63 3.58
CA ALA A 60 -2.77 -1.37 4.07
C ALA A 60 -2.09 -0.93 5.38
N PHE A 61 -1.78 -1.83 6.30
CA PHE A 61 -1.05 -1.50 7.53
C PHE A 61 0.40 -1.07 7.25
N GLU A 62 1.08 -1.72 6.31
CA GLU A 62 2.42 -1.29 5.88
C GLU A 62 2.39 0.14 5.32
N GLN A 63 1.39 0.43 4.46
CA GLN A 63 1.21 1.76 3.87
C GLN A 63 0.90 2.83 4.90
N ILE A 64 0.06 2.53 5.88
CA ILE A 64 -0.27 3.45 6.98
C ILE A 64 0.98 3.74 7.81
N GLY A 65 1.74 2.73 8.20
CA GLY A 65 2.98 2.92 8.96
C GLY A 65 4.01 3.76 8.21
N LEU A 66 4.12 3.59 6.88
CA LEU A 66 4.96 4.42 6.03
C LEU A 66 4.47 5.87 6.03
N ALA A 67 3.17 6.09 5.80
CA ALA A 67 2.58 7.44 5.76
C ALA A 67 2.72 8.16 7.10
N GLU A 68 2.55 7.48 8.23
CA GLU A 68 2.77 8.03 9.58
C GLU A 68 4.21 8.49 9.79
N ARG A 69 5.16 7.64 9.38
CA ARG A 69 6.57 7.99 9.51
C ARG A 69 6.89 9.22 8.67
N VAL A 70 6.37 9.30 7.46
CA VAL A 70 6.55 10.45 6.56
C VAL A 70 5.93 11.72 7.15
N LEU A 71 4.72 11.64 7.69
CA LEU A 71 4.07 12.77 8.36
C LEU A 71 4.91 13.27 9.54
N SER A 72 5.41 12.37 10.37
CA SER A 72 6.26 12.69 11.51
C SER A 72 7.54 13.42 11.08
N LEU A 73 8.25 12.89 10.07
CA LEU A 73 9.47 13.52 9.53
C LEU A 73 9.18 14.89 8.95
N THR A 74 8.11 15.03 8.19
CA THR A 74 7.74 16.29 7.52
C THR A 74 7.32 17.33 8.53
N THR A 75 6.62 16.93 9.59
CA THR A 75 6.22 17.84 10.68
C THR A 75 7.43 18.36 11.43
N ALA A 76 8.39 17.49 11.77
CA ALA A 76 9.64 17.90 12.41
C ALA A 76 10.42 18.88 11.53
N TYR A 77 10.63 18.54 10.26
CA TYR A 77 11.30 19.42 9.31
C TYR A 77 10.61 20.78 9.18
N ALA A 78 9.28 20.80 9.10
CA ALA A 78 8.51 22.04 9.01
C ALA A 78 8.65 22.94 10.26
N GLY A 79 8.86 22.35 11.42
CA GLY A 79 9.15 23.06 12.67
C GLY A 79 10.54 23.71 12.71
N GLU A 80 11.53 23.05 12.12
CA GLU A 80 12.94 23.46 12.16
C GLU A 80 13.33 24.38 10.99
N ARG A 81 12.84 24.10 9.79
CA ARG A 81 13.20 24.82 8.57
C ARG A 81 12.71 26.25 8.60
N GLN A 82 13.63 27.20 8.47
CA GLN A 82 13.33 28.64 8.42
C GLN A 82 13.21 29.13 6.97
N ALA A 83 12.18 29.94 6.71
CA ALA A 83 12.00 30.68 5.48
C ALA A 83 11.21 31.99 5.78
N PHE A 84 11.54 33.07 5.15
CA PHE A 84 10.89 34.37 5.35
C PHE A 84 10.87 34.82 6.84
N GLY A 85 11.95 34.53 7.57
CA GLY A 85 12.13 34.96 8.97
C GLY A 85 11.40 34.14 10.03
N ARG A 86 10.78 33.00 9.66
CA ARG A 86 10.09 32.10 10.60
C ARG A 86 10.09 30.64 10.11
N SER A 87 9.73 29.68 10.99
CA SER A 87 9.62 28.29 10.58
C SER A 87 8.54 28.11 9.52
N ILE A 88 8.77 27.22 8.55
CA ILE A 88 7.80 26.98 7.48
C ILE A 88 6.50 26.39 8.03
N GLY A 89 6.54 25.62 9.13
CA GLY A 89 5.38 25.10 9.83
C GLY A 89 4.47 26.19 10.43
N SER A 90 4.92 27.46 10.52
CA SER A 90 4.06 28.55 10.96
C SER A 90 3.09 29.05 9.89
N PHE A 91 3.34 28.74 8.60
CA PHE A 91 2.47 29.16 7.50
C PHE A 91 1.23 28.27 7.42
N GLN A 92 0.05 28.88 7.21
CA GLN A 92 -1.22 28.14 7.11
C GLN A 92 -1.22 27.11 6.00
N ALA A 93 -0.64 27.41 4.83
CA ALA A 93 -0.57 26.48 3.73
C ALA A 93 0.15 25.16 4.10
N VAL A 94 1.24 25.25 4.90
CA VAL A 94 1.96 24.09 5.40
C VAL A 94 1.15 23.33 6.45
N LYS A 95 0.53 24.05 7.39
CA LYS A 95 -0.33 23.45 8.42
C LYS A 95 -1.50 22.67 7.82
N HIS A 96 -2.16 23.22 6.80
CA HIS A 96 -3.29 22.57 6.13
C HIS A 96 -2.83 21.29 5.43
N ARG A 97 -1.67 21.30 4.75
CA ARG A 97 -1.13 20.09 4.13
C ARG A 97 -0.82 18.99 5.14
N LEU A 98 -0.20 19.35 6.26
CA LEU A 98 0.06 18.38 7.34
C LEU A 98 -1.24 17.85 7.96
N ALA A 99 -2.27 18.69 8.11
CA ALA A 99 -3.57 18.27 8.58
C ALA A 99 -4.28 17.33 7.60
N ASP A 100 -4.20 17.61 6.28
CA ASP A 100 -4.75 16.75 5.23
C ASP A 100 -4.04 15.38 5.20
N MET A 101 -2.70 15.37 5.36
CA MET A 101 -1.94 14.13 5.49
C MET A 101 -2.44 13.30 6.68
N PHE A 102 -2.59 13.93 7.85
CA PHE A 102 -3.10 13.29 9.05
C PHE A 102 -4.51 12.72 8.86
N ALA A 103 -5.43 13.51 8.30
CA ALA A 103 -6.81 13.08 8.08
C ALA A 103 -6.90 11.85 7.16
N LYS A 104 -6.11 11.81 6.08
CA LYS A 104 -6.05 10.67 5.17
C LYS A 104 -5.49 9.41 5.86
N ILE A 105 -4.48 9.55 6.70
CA ILE A 105 -3.90 8.46 7.47
C ILE A 105 -4.96 7.89 8.45
N GLU A 106 -5.67 8.73 9.18
CA GLU A 106 -6.69 8.28 10.14
C GLU A 106 -7.87 7.59 9.46
N LEU A 107 -8.30 8.09 8.28
CA LEU A 107 -9.30 7.41 7.46
C LEU A 107 -8.82 6.02 7.03
N ALA A 108 -7.60 5.93 6.51
CA ALA A 108 -7.00 4.66 6.11
C ALA A 108 -6.86 3.70 7.28
N ARG A 109 -6.44 4.20 8.45
CA ARG A 109 -6.32 3.43 9.69
C ARG A 109 -7.64 2.79 10.11
N SER A 110 -8.72 3.58 10.14
CA SER A 110 -10.05 3.09 10.51
C SER A 110 -10.50 1.96 9.58
N ASN A 111 -10.30 2.12 8.28
CA ASN A 111 -10.66 1.11 7.30
C ASN A 111 -9.77 -0.14 7.37
N ALA A 112 -8.47 0.02 7.64
CA ALA A 112 -7.57 -1.12 7.80
C ALA A 112 -7.92 -1.94 9.06
N PHE A 113 -8.28 -1.31 10.18
CA PHE A 113 -8.74 -2.01 11.38
C PHE A 113 -10.06 -2.75 11.14
N PHE A 114 -10.98 -2.16 10.38
CA PHE A 114 -12.20 -2.87 9.96
C PHE A 114 -11.86 -4.08 9.08
N GLY A 115 -10.93 -3.93 8.12
CA GLY A 115 -10.43 -5.04 7.31
C GLY A 115 -9.77 -6.14 8.15
N ALA A 116 -8.94 -5.77 9.14
CA ALA A 116 -8.28 -6.73 10.03
C ALA A 116 -9.29 -7.49 10.90
N TRP A 117 -10.30 -6.80 11.42
CA TRP A 117 -11.39 -7.43 12.15
C TRP A 117 -12.17 -8.42 11.27
N ALA A 118 -12.54 -8.02 10.05
CA ALA A 118 -13.26 -8.88 9.12
C ALA A 118 -12.44 -10.13 8.74
N LEU A 119 -11.12 -9.95 8.54
CA LEU A 119 -10.21 -11.05 8.27
C LEU A 119 -10.10 -12.02 9.45
N ALA A 120 -9.93 -11.50 10.66
CA ALA A 120 -9.76 -12.30 11.87
C ALA A 120 -11.03 -13.06 12.28
N SER A 121 -12.21 -12.46 12.04
CA SER A 121 -13.50 -13.04 12.39
C SER A 121 -14.09 -13.93 11.30
N GLY A 122 -13.52 -13.97 10.09
CA GLY A 122 -14.10 -14.65 8.94
C GLY A 122 -15.41 -14.01 8.46
N ASP A 123 -15.58 -12.69 8.67
CA ASP A 123 -16.79 -11.97 8.30
C ASP A 123 -16.99 -11.95 6.78
N SER A 124 -18.22 -12.11 6.34
CA SER A 124 -18.57 -12.10 4.90
C SER A 124 -18.28 -10.79 4.18
N ARG A 125 -18.12 -9.68 4.91
CA ARG A 125 -17.76 -8.35 4.38
C ARG A 125 -16.25 -8.19 4.13
N LEU A 126 -15.43 -9.22 4.36
CA LEU A 126 -13.99 -9.13 4.11
C LEU A 126 -13.63 -8.61 2.71
N PRO A 127 -14.27 -9.03 1.60
CA PRO A 127 -13.94 -8.53 0.27
C PRO A 127 -14.16 -7.01 0.12
N GLU A 128 -15.23 -6.48 0.71
CA GLU A 128 -15.51 -5.04 0.75
C GLU A 128 -14.51 -4.31 1.64
N ALA A 129 -14.34 -4.78 2.88
CA ALA A 129 -13.45 -4.20 3.87
C ALA A 129 -11.98 -4.14 3.37
N ALA A 130 -11.50 -5.21 2.72
CA ALA A 130 -10.17 -5.28 2.13
C ALA A 130 -9.99 -4.27 0.99
N ALA A 131 -11.00 -4.14 0.11
CA ALA A 131 -10.96 -3.18 -0.98
C ALA A 131 -10.91 -1.74 -0.47
N VAL A 132 -11.74 -1.38 0.51
CA VAL A 132 -11.75 -0.04 1.14
C VAL A 132 -10.44 0.23 1.87
N ALA A 133 -9.94 -0.72 2.67
CA ALA A 133 -8.66 -0.61 3.36
C ALA A 133 -7.51 -0.34 2.37
N ARG A 134 -7.45 -1.13 1.29
CA ARG A 134 -6.44 -0.97 0.25
C ARG A 134 -6.51 0.38 -0.44
N LEU A 135 -7.69 0.83 -0.86
CA LEU A 135 -7.89 2.08 -1.59
C LEU A 135 -7.54 3.30 -0.75
N THR A 136 -7.98 3.34 0.50
CA THR A 136 -7.72 4.46 1.41
C THR A 136 -6.25 4.52 1.84
N ALA A 137 -5.60 3.37 2.04
CA ALA A 137 -4.18 3.32 2.35
C ALA A 137 -3.30 3.73 1.16
N LEU A 138 -3.68 3.34 -0.08
CA LEU A 138 -3.02 3.82 -1.30
C LEU A 138 -3.10 5.34 -1.45
N ASP A 139 -4.28 5.92 -1.21
CA ASP A 139 -4.48 7.37 -1.27
C ASP A 139 -3.67 8.09 -0.19
N ALA A 140 -3.69 7.58 1.04
CA ALA A 140 -2.94 8.16 2.16
C ALA A 140 -1.43 8.15 1.89
N VAL A 141 -0.85 7.00 1.48
CA VAL A 141 0.60 6.90 1.23
C VAL A 141 1.03 7.76 0.05
N GLN A 142 0.25 7.76 -1.03
CA GLN A 142 0.58 8.57 -2.21
C GLN A 142 0.58 10.06 -1.85
N PHE A 143 -0.51 10.55 -1.28
CA PHE A 143 -0.64 11.94 -0.89
C PHE A 143 0.46 12.37 0.09
N THR A 144 0.68 11.57 1.14
CA THR A 144 1.64 11.92 2.21
C THR A 144 3.07 11.96 1.68
N THR A 145 3.47 11.02 0.83
CA THR A 145 4.83 10.99 0.29
C THR A 145 5.08 12.10 -0.73
N GLU A 146 4.11 12.42 -1.58
CA GLU A 146 4.20 13.52 -2.54
C GLU A 146 4.26 14.89 -1.84
N GLU A 147 3.39 15.13 -0.85
CA GLU A 147 3.40 16.36 -0.07
C GLU A 147 4.66 16.51 0.78
N SER A 148 5.21 15.40 1.29
CA SER A 148 6.49 15.43 2.00
C SER A 148 7.61 15.95 1.11
N ILE A 149 7.72 15.46 -0.12
CA ILE A 149 8.70 15.96 -1.09
C ILE A 149 8.50 17.47 -1.31
N GLN A 150 7.25 17.88 -1.54
CA GLN A 150 6.93 19.29 -1.78
C GLN A 150 7.32 20.19 -0.60
N LEU A 151 7.03 19.77 0.63
CA LEU A 151 7.32 20.55 1.84
C LEU A 151 8.81 20.60 2.19
N HIS A 152 9.58 19.56 1.82
CA HIS A 152 11.04 19.58 1.95
C HIS A 152 11.70 20.42 0.85
N GLY A 153 11.03 20.64 -0.28
CA GLY A 153 11.60 21.34 -1.44
C GLY A 153 12.76 20.57 -2.06
N GLY A 154 13.76 21.27 -2.59
CA GLY A 154 14.87 20.64 -3.32
C GLY A 154 15.60 19.54 -2.56
N ILE A 155 15.76 19.66 -1.24
CA ILE A 155 16.44 18.64 -0.42
C ILE A 155 15.68 17.29 -0.41
N GLY A 156 14.34 17.32 -0.56
CA GLY A 156 13.51 16.13 -0.57
C GLY A 156 13.83 15.13 -1.68
N PHE A 157 14.48 15.57 -2.77
CA PHE A 157 14.92 14.72 -3.88
C PHE A 157 16.38 14.29 -3.79
N THR A 158 17.12 14.78 -2.82
CA THR A 158 18.55 14.49 -2.68
C THR A 158 18.80 13.32 -1.73
N TRP A 159 19.98 12.71 -1.85
CA TRP A 159 20.45 11.67 -0.91
C TRP A 159 20.82 12.23 0.49
N ALA A 160 20.74 13.55 0.68
CA ALA A 160 20.97 14.19 1.98
C ALA A 160 19.74 14.10 2.91
N ALA A 161 18.58 13.66 2.40
CA ALA A 161 17.35 13.51 3.17
C ALA A 161 16.53 12.32 2.68
N ASP A 162 15.73 11.72 3.56
CA ASP A 162 15.03 10.46 3.32
C ASP A 162 13.69 10.53 2.55
N PRO A 163 13.01 11.70 2.35
CA PRO A 163 11.67 11.72 1.76
C PRO A 163 11.53 10.95 0.46
N HIS A 164 12.56 11.00 -0.42
CA HIS A 164 12.53 10.29 -1.69
C HIS A 164 12.53 8.74 -1.54
N LEU A 165 13.08 8.21 -0.45
CA LEU A 165 13.06 6.76 -0.18
C LEU A 165 11.63 6.30 0.10
N PHE A 166 10.90 7.07 0.90
CA PHE A 166 9.50 6.79 1.20
C PHE A 166 8.60 6.94 -0.03
N LEU A 167 8.84 7.95 -0.88
CA LEU A 167 8.12 8.11 -2.14
C LEU A 167 8.31 6.90 -3.05
N ARG A 168 9.54 6.43 -3.23
CA ARG A 168 9.87 5.24 -4.03
C ARG A 168 9.20 4.00 -3.48
N ARG A 169 9.23 3.80 -2.16
CA ARG A 169 8.52 2.69 -1.50
C ARG A 169 7.00 2.80 -1.69
N GLY A 170 6.42 4.00 -1.59
CA GLY A 170 5.01 4.25 -1.86
C GLY A 170 4.60 3.86 -3.29
N TRP A 171 5.42 4.16 -4.28
CA TRP A 171 5.19 3.75 -5.68
C TRP A 171 5.28 2.23 -5.85
N GLN A 172 6.23 1.57 -5.20
CA GLN A 172 6.33 0.10 -5.21
C GLN A 172 5.08 -0.53 -4.61
N LEU A 173 4.66 -0.07 -3.44
CA LEU A 173 3.43 -0.54 -2.77
C LEU A 173 2.16 -0.32 -3.62
N LYS A 174 2.15 0.74 -4.45
CA LYS A 174 1.04 0.99 -5.38
C LYS A 174 0.98 -0.04 -6.51
N ALA A 175 2.13 -0.55 -6.96
CA ALA A 175 2.21 -1.57 -8.00
C ALA A 175 1.88 -2.97 -7.45
N GLU A 176 2.14 -3.24 -6.18
CA GLU A 176 1.83 -4.52 -5.54
C GLU A 176 0.32 -4.77 -5.47
N LEU A 177 -0.10 -6.03 -5.61
CA LEU A 177 -1.51 -6.48 -5.57
C LEU A 177 -2.42 -5.82 -6.63
N GLY A 178 -1.84 -5.27 -7.68
CA GLY A 178 -2.55 -4.65 -8.80
C GLY A 178 -2.97 -3.19 -8.57
N PRO A 179 -3.34 -2.51 -9.65
CA PRO A 179 -3.68 -1.08 -9.62
C PRO A 179 -4.98 -0.79 -8.87
N ALA A 180 -5.12 0.43 -8.36
CA ALA A 180 -6.31 0.88 -7.63
C ALA A 180 -7.62 0.69 -8.41
N ALA A 181 -7.60 0.70 -9.75
CA ALA A 181 -8.77 0.47 -10.59
C ALA A 181 -9.41 -0.89 -10.33
N ILE A 182 -8.59 -1.96 -10.26
CA ILE A 182 -9.09 -3.32 -9.97
C ILE A 182 -9.79 -3.37 -8.59
N TRP A 183 -9.23 -2.70 -7.59
CA TRP A 183 -9.83 -2.68 -6.25
C TRP A 183 -11.12 -1.86 -6.19
N ARG A 184 -11.24 -0.79 -7.02
CA ARG A 184 -12.51 -0.04 -7.16
C ARG A 184 -13.60 -0.87 -7.82
N GLU A 185 -13.27 -1.59 -8.90
CA GLU A 185 -14.20 -2.51 -9.56
C GLU A 185 -14.68 -3.60 -8.59
N ARG A 186 -13.75 -4.25 -7.88
CA ARG A 186 -14.11 -5.25 -6.85
C ARG A 186 -15.02 -4.68 -5.77
N LEU A 187 -14.77 -3.45 -5.31
CA LEU A 187 -15.63 -2.78 -4.32
C LEU A 187 -17.04 -2.56 -4.86
N ILE A 188 -17.16 -2.07 -6.10
CA ILE A 188 -18.45 -1.81 -6.74
C ILE A 188 -19.23 -3.12 -6.91
N ASP A 189 -18.58 -4.18 -7.40
CA ASP A 189 -19.20 -5.48 -7.58
C ASP A 189 -19.71 -6.05 -6.25
N ASN A 190 -18.92 -5.99 -5.18
CA ASN A 190 -19.32 -6.47 -3.85
C ASN A 190 -20.54 -5.69 -3.31
N ILE A 191 -20.59 -4.37 -3.48
CA ILE A 191 -21.72 -3.54 -3.05
C ILE A 191 -22.97 -3.88 -3.88
N ALA A 192 -22.83 -4.06 -5.19
CA ALA A 192 -23.94 -4.41 -6.07
C ALA A 192 -24.51 -5.81 -5.76
N ASP A 193 -23.67 -6.78 -5.46
CA ASP A 193 -24.09 -8.13 -5.08
C ASP A 193 -24.81 -8.15 -3.71
N ALA A 194 -24.27 -7.40 -2.74
CA ALA A 194 -24.92 -7.25 -1.43
C ALA A 194 -26.33 -6.61 -1.55
N SER A 195 -26.45 -5.60 -2.42
CA SER A 195 -27.75 -4.94 -2.68
C SER A 195 -28.78 -5.88 -3.33
N ARG A 196 -28.35 -6.76 -4.24
CA ARG A 196 -29.22 -7.77 -4.88
C ARG A 196 -29.64 -8.86 -3.92
N ALA A 197 -28.79 -9.25 -2.97
CA ALA A 197 -29.10 -10.27 -1.98
C ALA A 197 -30.08 -9.76 -0.90
N ALA A 198 -30.22 -8.43 -0.74
CA ALA A 198 -31.12 -7.81 0.23
C ALA A 198 -32.51 -7.48 -0.35
N SER A 199 -32.71 -7.58 -1.67
CA SER A 199 -33.97 -7.37 -2.39
C SER A 199 -34.71 -8.69 -2.68
#